data_58ac05c1284e30abda308e22c5f4bdde
#
_entry.id   58ac05c1284e30abda308e22c5f4bdde
#
_cell.length_a   1.000
_cell.length_b   1.000
_cell.length_c   1.000
_cell.angle_alpha   90.00
_cell.angle_beta   90.00
_cell.angle_gamma   90.00
#
_symmetry.space_group_name_H-M   'P 1'
#
loop_
_entity.id
_entity.type
_entity.pdbx_description
1 polymer ?
#
loop_
_entity_poly.entity_id
_entity_poly.type
_entity_poly.pdbx_seq_one_letter_code
_entity_poly.pdbx_strand_id
1 'polypeptide(L)'
;MGSLADDPRNHLLNRNVRLFLGAAALLSGSLFGSYAILLNLFLLRLGYGTAFIGLANGAGLICWAIASPIAGARANRIGYRRLMLIGLSGVVGGSTLMPFGAAFEGTTRGVWLVVSHAITFTGAGVFFVNMQPFMMGTVIPKLRSRVFSLSSATFPTAGFAGSLIGGFLPGLFA
;
A
#
# COMPACT_ATOMS: atom_id res chain seq x y z
N MET A 1 -16.96 32.27 -21.77
CA MET A 1 -17.65 31.38 -20.81
C MET A 1 -17.51 29.95 -21.35
N GLY A 2 -16.47 29.23 -20.92
CA GLY A 2 -16.33 27.81 -21.22
C GLY A 2 -17.47 27.04 -20.56
N SER A 3 -18.12 26.18 -21.34
CA SER A 3 -19.23 25.34 -20.86
C SER A 3 -18.76 24.52 -19.67
N LEU A 4 -19.51 24.55 -18.57
CA LEU A 4 -19.30 23.68 -17.39
C LEU A 4 -19.34 22.19 -17.75
N ALA A 5 -19.81 21.84 -18.96
CA ALA A 5 -19.84 20.47 -19.48
C ALA A 5 -18.46 19.94 -19.87
N ASP A 6 -17.49 20.80 -20.20
CA ASP A 6 -16.15 20.40 -20.65
C ASP A 6 -15.10 20.29 -19.53
N ASP A 7 -15.47 20.52 -18.26
CA ASP A 7 -14.54 20.32 -17.15
C ASP A 7 -14.23 18.81 -17.00
N PRO A 8 -12.95 18.41 -17.13
CA PRO A 8 -12.55 16.99 -16.97
C PRO A 8 -13.00 16.37 -15.63
N ARG A 9 -13.26 17.20 -14.61
CA ARG A 9 -13.74 16.76 -13.29
C ARG A 9 -15.21 16.33 -13.31
N ASN A 10 -15.96 16.64 -14.38
CA ASN A 10 -17.35 16.20 -14.55
C ASN A 10 -17.49 14.74 -14.97
N HIS A 11 -16.42 14.10 -15.42
CA HIS A 11 -16.42 12.69 -15.79
C HIS A 11 -16.09 11.81 -14.60
N LEU A 12 -16.94 10.81 -14.32
CA LEU A 12 -16.75 9.84 -13.22
C LEU A 12 -15.37 9.16 -13.29
N LEU A 13 -14.96 8.78 -14.50
CA LEU A 13 -13.69 8.12 -14.78
C LEU A 13 -12.73 9.05 -15.53
N ASN A 14 -12.50 10.26 -15.01
CA ASN A 14 -11.47 11.12 -15.57
C ASN A 14 -10.08 10.45 -15.45
N ARG A 15 -9.10 10.93 -16.22
CA ARG A 15 -7.76 10.35 -16.26
C ARG A 15 -7.15 10.17 -14.87
N ASN A 16 -7.32 11.15 -13.99
CA ASN A 16 -6.75 11.11 -12.64
C ASN A 16 -7.42 10.04 -11.77
N VAL A 17 -8.75 9.88 -11.86
CA VAL A 17 -9.50 8.83 -11.15
C VAL A 17 -9.10 7.45 -11.65
N ARG A 18 -8.96 7.26 -12.97
CA ARG A 18 -8.53 5.98 -13.55
C ARG A 18 -7.13 5.58 -13.09
N LEU A 19 -6.19 6.51 -13.15
CA LEU A 19 -4.81 6.29 -12.68
C LEU A 19 -4.78 6.01 -11.18
N PHE A 20 -5.58 6.75 -10.42
CA PHE A 20 -5.71 6.55 -8.98
C PHE A 20 -6.27 5.14 -8.65
N LEU A 21 -7.37 4.74 -9.26
CA LEU A 21 -7.98 3.42 -9.03
C LEU A 21 -7.02 2.30 -9.45
N GLY A 22 -6.32 2.46 -10.57
CA GLY A 22 -5.30 1.52 -11.02
C GLY A 22 -4.14 1.38 -10.02
N ALA A 23 -3.60 2.50 -9.55
CA ALA A 23 -2.54 2.50 -8.55
C ALA A 23 -3.00 1.89 -7.22
N ALA A 24 -4.22 2.22 -6.76
CA ALA A 24 -4.80 1.66 -5.56
C ALA A 24 -5.03 0.14 -5.69
N ALA A 25 -5.51 -0.33 -6.84
CA ALA A 25 -5.69 -1.75 -7.11
C ALA A 25 -4.35 -2.50 -7.13
N LEU A 26 -3.35 -1.99 -7.83
CA LEU A 26 -2.01 -2.58 -7.87
C LEU A 26 -1.38 -2.64 -6.47
N LEU A 27 -1.47 -1.56 -5.71
CA LEU A 27 -0.91 -1.51 -4.37
C LEU A 27 -1.65 -2.46 -3.42
N SER A 28 -2.99 -2.53 -3.50
CA SER A 28 -3.78 -3.46 -2.69
C SER A 28 -3.46 -4.92 -3.04
N GLY A 29 -3.48 -5.28 -4.31
CA GLY A 29 -3.16 -6.63 -4.77
C GLY A 29 -1.74 -7.05 -4.42
N SER A 30 -0.78 -6.14 -4.54
CA SER A 30 0.61 -6.41 -4.20
C SER A 30 0.83 -6.49 -2.68
N LEU A 31 0.40 -5.48 -1.92
CA LEU A 31 0.74 -5.37 -0.49
C LEU A 31 -0.15 -6.26 0.39
N PHE A 32 -1.47 -6.17 0.25
CA PHE A 32 -2.41 -6.96 1.07
C PHE A 32 -2.73 -8.33 0.48
N GLY A 33 -2.48 -8.51 -0.81
CA GLY A 33 -2.58 -9.81 -1.47
C GLY A 33 -1.27 -10.60 -1.38
N SER A 34 -0.46 -10.47 -2.43
CA SER A 34 0.73 -11.33 -2.62
C SER A 34 1.79 -11.14 -1.54
N TYR A 35 2.15 -9.89 -1.18
CA TYR A 35 3.22 -9.62 -0.22
C TYR A 35 2.89 -10.19 1.17
N ALA A 36 1.66 -10.04 1.66
CA ALA A 36 1.27 -10.52 2.97
C ALA A 36 1.42 -12.06 3.10
N ILE A 37 1.08 -12.80 2.05
CA ILE A 37 1.21 -14.27 2.01
C ILE A 37 2.69 -14.65 1.86
N LEU A 38 3.37 -14.07 0.88
CA LEU A 38 4.76 -14.41 0.58
C LEU A 38 5.70 -14.04 1.73
N LEU A 39 5.45 -12.94 2.43
CA LEU A 39 6.20 -12.57 3.63
C LEU A 39 6.14 -13.65 4.69
N ASN A 40 4.95 -14.10 5.05
CA ASN A 40 4.78 -15.10 6.10
C ASN A 40 5.45 -16.42 5.70
N LEU A 41 5.30 -16.84 4.45
CA LEU A 41 5.97 -18.04 3.91
C LEU A 41 7.51 -17.88 3.89
N PHE A 42 7.99 -16.70 3.52
CA PHE A 42 9.42 -16.40 3.50
C PHE A 42 10.02 -16.46 4.91
N LEU A 43 9.36 -15.88 5.91
CA LEU A 43 9.79 -15.94 7.30
C LEU A 43 9.80 -17.38 7.84
N LEU A 44 8.79 -18.19 7.50
CA LEU A 44 8.75 -19.61 7.86
C LEU A 44 9.90 -20.39 7.21
N ARG A 45 10.21 -20.13 5.93
CA ARG A 45 11.35 -20.77 5.23
C ARG A 45 12.69 -20.40 5.84
N LEU A 46 12.81 -19.21 6.42
CA LEU A 46 14.02 -18.80 7.16
C LEU A 46 14.10 -19.40 8.57
N GLY A 47 13.12 -20.23 8.96
CA GLY A 47 13.10 -20.92 10.26
C GLY A 47 12.49 -20.11 11.40
N TYR A 48 11.85 -18.96 11.12
CA TYR A 48 11.18 -18.17 12.15
C TYR A 48 9.82 -18.77 12.53
N GLY A 49 9.57 -18.84 13.83
CA GLY A 49 8.27 -19.28 14.38
C GLY A 49 7.18 -18.20 14.30
N THR A 50 5.95 -18.62 14.58
CA THR A 50 4.75 -17.75 14.56
C THR A 50 4.87 -16.52 15.45
N ALA A 51 5.57 -16.62 16.59
CA ALA A 51 5.81 -15.50 17.50
C ALA A 51 6.61 -14.37 16.82
N PHE A 52 7.66 -14.70 16.06
CA PHE A 52 8.44 -13.70 15.33
C PHE A 52 7.62 -13.10 14.18
N ILE A 53 6.83 -13.91 13.47
CA ILE A 53 5.94 -13.45 12.41
C ILE A 53 4.93 -12.44 12.98
N GLY A 54 4.34 -12.75 14.13
CA GLY A 54 3.44 -11.84 14.83
C GLY A 54 4.13 -10.53 15.24
N LEU A 55 5.36 -10.61 15.76
CA LEU A 55 6.16 -9.44 16.13
C LEU A 55 6.46 -8.56 14.90
N ALA A 56 6.89 -9.14 13.79
CA ALA A 56 7.18 -8.40 12.57
C ALA A 56 5.94 -7.70 12.01
N ASN A 57 4.81 -8.42 11.91
CA ASN A 57 3.54 -7.83 11.47
C ASN A 57 3.04 -6.75 12.44
N GLY A 58 3.13 -6.98 13.75
CA GLY A 58 2.77 -5.99 14.78
C GLY A 58 3.61 -4.72 14.69
N ALA A 59 4.93 -4.85 14.53
CA ALA A 59 5.83 -3.72 14.32
C ALA A 59 5.45 -2.91 13.08
N GLY A 60 5.15 -3.58 11.96
CA GLY A 60 4.67 -2.93 10.75
C GLY A 60 3.39 -2.13 10.98
N LEU A 61 2.39 -2.72 11.63
CA LEU A 61 1.12 -2.05 11.93
C LEU A 61 1.29 -0.86 12.88
N ILE A 62 2.17 -0.95 13.88
CA ILE A 62 2.49 0.17 14.77
C ILE A 62 3.12 1.32 13.96
N CYS A 63 4.08 1.02 13.09
CA CYS A 63 4.69 2.02 12.21
C CYS A 63 3.67 2.67 11.28
N TRP A 64 2.75 1.90 10.71
CA TRP A 64 1.61 2.43 9.95
C TRP A 64 0.76 3.39 10.80
N ALA A 65 0.37 2.95 11.99
CA ALA A 65 -0.49 3.74 12.88
C ALA A 65 0.15 5.07 13.31
N ILE A 66 1.47 5.09 13.50
CA ILE A 66 2.22 6.31 13.84
C ILE A 66 2.42 7.20 12.60
N ALA A 67 2.77 6.62 11.46
CA ALA A 67 3.06 7.37 10.25
C ALA A 67 1.84 8.07 9.67
N SER A 68 0.65 7.45 9.77
CA SER A 68 -0.59 7.97 9.18
C SER A 68 -0.99 9.36 9.72
N PRO A 69 -1.12 9.60 11.02
CA PRO A 69 -1.48 10.95 11.52
C PRO A 69 -0.39 11.98 11.25
N ILE A 70 0.89 11.58 11.30
CA ILE A 70 2.01 12.48 10.99
C ILE A 70 1.96 12.94 9.54
N ALA A 71 1.71 12.02 8.61
CA ALA A 71 1.59 12.33 7.18
C ALA A 71 0.35 13.18 6.90
N GLY A 72 -0.80 12.84 7.50
CA GLY A 72 -2.04 13.60 7.35
C GLY A 72 -1.88 15.05 7.82
N ALA A 73 -1.25 15.28 8.97
CA ALA A 73 -1.00 16.63 9.51
C ALA A 73 -0.09 17.48 8.59
N ARG A 74 0.83 16.84 7.86
CA ARG A 74 1.76 17.53 6.94
C ARG A 74 1.22 17.67 5.52
N ALA A 75 0.09 17.05 5.20
CA ALA A 75 -0.44 16.98 3.85
C ALA A 75 -0.74 18.34 3.21
N ASN A 76 -1.24 19.29 4.00
CA ASN A 76 -1.52 20.65 3.53
C ASN A 76 -0.26 21.46 3.17
N ARG A 77 0.89 21.14 3.80
CA ARG A 77 2.17 21.82 3.54
C ARG A 77 2.97 21.19 2.40
N ILE A 78 3.01 19.86 2.36
CA ILE A 78 3.83 19.10 1.41
C ILE A 78 3.06 18.82 0.11
N GLY A 79 1.74 18.67 0.22
CA GLY A 79 0.84 18.29 -0.86
C GLY A 79 0.61 16.77 -0.91
N TYR A 80 -0.66 16.38 -1.07
CA TYR A 80 -1.12 14.99 -1.06
C TYR A 80 -0.38 14.11 -2.08
N ARG A 81 -0.20 14.61 -3.31
CA ARG A 81 0.49 13.87 -4.38
C ARG A 81 1.94 13.53 -4.01
N ARG A 82 2.68 14.48 -3.44
CA ARG A 82 4.07 14.25 -3.04
C ARG A 82 4.16 13.23 -1.91
N LEU A 83 3.30 13.34 -0.91
CA LEU A 83 3.25 12.38 0.19
C LEU A 83 2.89 10.98 -0.29
N MET A 84 1.95 10.84 -1.23
CA MET A 84 1.64 9.54 -1.83
C MET A 84 2.84 8.94 -2.58
N LEU A 85 3.61 9.75 -3.30
CA LEU A 85 4.83 9.28 -3.98
C LEU A 85 5.92 8.88 -2.97
N ILE A 86 6.11 9.64 -1.89
CA ILE A 86 7.02 9.28 -0.79
C ILE A 86 6.55 7.98 -0.13
N GLY A 87 5.25 7.84 0.14
CA GLY A 87 4.69 6.61 0.67
C GLY A 87 4.93 5.41 -0.24
N LEU A 88 4.68 5.57 -1.54
CA LEU A 88 4.91 4.52 -2.53
C LEU A 88 6.38 4.11 -2.62
N SER A 89 7.32 5.09 -2.63
CA SER A 89 8.76 4.77 -2.60
C SER A 89 9.16 4.04 -1.31
N GLY A 90 8.55 4.35 -0.17
CA GLY A 90 8.73 3.60 1.07
C GLY A 90 8.25 2.16 0.97
N VAL A 91 7.06 1.93 0.37
CA VAL A 91 6.55 0.57 0.12
C VAL A 91 7.50 -0.21 -0.79
N VAL A 92 7.88 0.36 -1.93
CA VAL A 92 8.78 -0.30 -2.89
C VAL A 92 10.15 -0.56 -2.27
N GLY A 93 10.75 0.45 -1.63
CA GLY A 93 12.05 0.32 -0.98
C GLY A 93 12.06 -0.74 0.11
N GLY A 94 11.11 -0.68 1.05
CA GLY A 94 11.03 -1.64 2.14
C GLY A 94 10.77 -3.06 1.67
N SER A 95 9.85 -3.26 0.72
CA SER A 95 9.57 -4.60 0.17
C SER A 95 10.74 -5.17 -0.64
N THR A 96 11.48 -4.31 -1.35
CA THR A 96 12.69 -4.72 -2.09
C THR A 96 13.84 -5.08 -1.14
N LEU A 97 13.97 -4.41 0.01
CA LEU A 97 14.99 -4.72 1.01
C LEU A 97 14.73 -6.07 1.71
N MET A 98 13.49 -6.53 1.75
CA MET A 98 13.08 -7.73 2.50
C MET A 98 13.87 -8.98 2.12
N PRO A 99 14.01 -9.36 0.84
CA PRO A 99 14.74 -10.58 0.44
C PRO A 99 16.23 -10.57 0.82
N PHE A 100 16.85 -9.40 0.91
CA PHE A 100 18.25 -9.29 1.32
C PHE A 100 18.49 -9.74 2.75
N GLY A 101 17.44 -9.84 3.57
CA GLY A 101 17.51 -10.45 4.90
C GLY A 101 18.05 -11.87 4.89
N ALA A 102 17.89 -12.62 3.80
CA ALA A 102 18.43 -13.97 3.66
C ALA A 102 19.98 -14.03 3.67
N ALA A 103 20.64 -12.92 3.30
CA ALA A 103 22.11 -12.83 3.29
C ALA A 103 22.72 -12.62 4.70
N PHE A 104 21.91 -12.29 5.69
CA PHE A 104 22.36 -12.09 7.06
C PHE A 104 22.10 -13.34 7.92
N GLU A 105 22.74 -13.39 9.10
CA GLU A 105 22.57 -14.48 10.06
C GLU A 105 22.24 -13.95 11.46
N GLY A 106 21.73 -14.82 12.32
CA GLY A 106 21.47 -14.54 13.71
C GLY A 106 20.52 -13.34 13.93
N THR A 107 20.81 -12.53 14.92
CA THR A 107 20.00 -11.37 15.32
C THR A 107 19.92 -10.31 14.22
N THR A 108 21.00 -10.10 13.47
CA THR A 108 21.05 -9.11 12.38
C THR A 108 20.00 -9.40 11.31
N ARG A 109 19.77 -10.67 10.95
CA ARG A 109 18.71 -11.10 10.05
C ARG A 109 17.35 -10.69 10.58
N GLY A 110 17.04 -11.00 11.84
CA GLY A 110 15.76 -10.66 12.45
C GLY A 110 15.50 -9.16 12.46
N VAL A 111 16.47 -8.36 12.87
CA VAL A 111 16.37 -6.89 12.88
C VAL A 111 16.16 -6.35 11.46
N TRP A 112 16.91 -6.83 10.48
CA TRP A 112 16.77 -6.42 9.08
C TRP A 112 15.36 -6.65 8.55
N LEU A 113 14.80 -7.85 8.80
CA LEU A 113 13.46 -8.23 8.35
C LEU A 113 12.39 -7.34 8.97
N VAL A 114 12.46 -7.10 10.29
CA VAL A 114 11.51 -6.22 10.99
C VAL A 114 11.61 -4.78 10.48
N VAL A 115 12.83 -4.24 10.30
CA VAL A 115 13.04 -2.87 9.82
C VAL A 115 12.55 -2.71 8.39
N SER A 116 12.87 -3.62 7.49
CA SER A 116 12.40 -3.59 6.10
C SER A 116 10.87 -3.63 6.02
N HIS A 117 10.23 -4.46 6.84
CA HIS A 117 8.77 -4.53 6.94
C HIS A 117 8.17 -3.24 7.52
N ALA A 118 8.77 -2.69 8.56
CA ALA A 118 8.38 -1.43 9.16
C ALA A 118 8.45 -0.25 8.16
N ILE A 119 9.49 -0.19 7.33
CA ILE A 119 9.62 0.80 6.25
C ILE A 119 8.47 0.63 5.24
N THR A 120 8.18 -0.61 4.83
CA THR A 120 7.07 -0.92 3.90
C THR A 120 5.74 -0.39 4.45
N PHE A 121 5.43 -0.70 5.70
CA PHE A 121 4.16 -0.30 6.33
C PHE A 121 4.10 1.19 6.69
N THR A 122 5.21 1.80 7.03
CA THR A 122 5.31 3.27 7.15
C THR A 122 4.93 3.93 5.82
N GLY A 123 5.53 3.48 4.72
CA GLY A 123 5.22 3.96 3.37
C GLY A 123 3.74 3.77 3.02
N ALA A 124 3.18 2.61 3.33
CA ALA A 124 1.76 2.31 3.14
C ALA A 124 0.86 3.25 3.96
N GLY A 125 1.16 3.49 5.23
CA GLY A 125 0.43 4.43 6.09
C GLY A 125 0.40 5.84 5.52
N VAL A 126 1.56 6.32 5.05
CA VAL A 126 1.68 7.63 4.38
C VAL A 126 0.85 7.67 3.09
N PHE A 127 0.88 6.62 2.28
CA PHE A 127 0.11 6.56 1.04
C PHE A 127 -1.40 6.57 1.31
N PHE A 128 -1.89 5.64 2.15
CA PHE A 128 -3.33 5.42 2.33
C PHE A 128 -4.04 6.58 3.03
N VAL A 129 -3.41 7.23 4.01
CA VAL A 129 -4.04 8.38 4.68
C VAL A 129 -4.24 9.57 3.73
N ASN A 130 -3.37 9.73 2.73
CA ASN A 130 -3.45 10.81 1.75
C ASN A 130 -4.34 10.48 0.55
N MET A 131 -4.71 9.21 0.38
CA MET A 131 -5.49 8.71 -0.74
C MET A 131 -6.89 9.34 -0.82
N GLN A 132 -7.61 9.39 0.29
CA GLN A 132 -8.97 9.92 0.35
C GLN A 132 -9.04 11.43 0.06
N PRO A 133 -8.24 12.30 0.72
CA PRO A 133 -8.23 13.73 0.43
C PRO A 133 -7.81 14.03 -1.02
N PHE A 134 -6.83 13.29 -1.56
CA PHE A 134 -6.42 13.42 -2.95
C PHE A 134 -7.59 13.14 -3.91
N MET A 135 -8.32 12.05 -3.67
CA MET A 135 -9.48 11.68 -4.48
C MET A 135 -10.58 12.75 -4.41
N MET A 136 -10.86 13.27 -3.21
CA MET A 136 -11.87 14.32 -3.02
C MET A 136 -11.55 15.62 -3.77
N GLY A 137 -10.26 15.94 -3.94
CA GLY A 137 -9.80 17.09 -4.72
C GLY A 137 -9.86 16.89 -6.24
N THR A 138 -10.00 15.64 -6.70
CA THR A 138 -9.89 15.27 -8.12
C THR A 138 -11.24 15.25 -8.82
N VAL A 139 -12.35 15.13 -8.08
CA VAL A 139 -13.70 15.03 -8.62
C VAL A 139 -14.65 16.08 -8.03
N ILE A 140 -15.67 16.44 -8.81
CA ILE A 140 -16.73 17.32 -8.32
C ILE A 140 -17.56 16.67 -7.19
N PRO A 141 -18.18 17.46 -6.29
CA PRO A 141 -18.91 16.93 -5.14
C PRO A 141 -19.97 15.88 -5.49
N LYS A 142 -20.68 16.04 -6.60
CA LYS A 142 -21.74 15.12 -7.06
C LYS A 142 -21.23 13.70 -7.37
N LEU A 143 -19.95 13.55 -7.75
CA LEU A 143 -19.38 12.26 -8.14
C LEU A 143 -18.55 11.61 -7.02
N ARG A 144 -18.29 12.30 -5.92
CA ARG A 144 -17.45 11.80 -4.84
C ARG A 144 -17.93 10.48 -4.25
N SER A 145 -19.24 10.36 -3.97
CA SER A 145 -19.81 9.12 -3.42
C SER A 145 -19.63 7.93 -4.36
N ARG A 146 -19.83 8.14 -5.67
CA ARG A 146 -19.67 7.08 -6.68
C ARG A 146 -18.20 6.64 -6.82
N VAL A 147 -17.27 7.59 -6.85
CA VAL A 147 -15.83 7.28 -6.91
C VAL A 147 -15.38 6.60 -5.63
N PHE A 148 -15.91 7.03 -4.48
CA PHE A 148 -15.65 6.38 -3.21
C PHE A 148 -16.14 4.93 -3.19
N SER A 149 -17.38 4.68 -3.59
CA SER A 149 -17.93 3.31 -3.68
C SER A 149 -17.11 2.44 -4.64
N LEU A 150 -16.69 3.01 -5.79
CA LEU A 150 -15.86 2.28 -6.76
C LEU A 150 -14.49 1.93 -6.16
N SER A 151 -13.84 2.86 -5.45
CA SER A 151 -12.56 2.58 -4.78
C SER A 151 -12.71 1.54 -3.67
N SER A 152 -13.81 1.60 -2.90
CA SER A 152 -14.10 0.64 -1.83
C SER A 152 -14.38 -0.77 -2.35
N ALA A 153 -14.86 -0.91 -3.58
CA ALA A 153 -15.02 -2.21 -4.24
C ALA A 153 -13.69 -2.68 -4.87
N THR A 154 -12.97 -1.78 -5.53
CA THR A 154 -11.72 -2.10 -6.24
C THR A 154 -10.64 -2.60 -5.29
N PHE A 155 -10.52 -1.97 -4.13
CA PHE A 155 -9.45 -2.24 -3.18
C PHE A 155 -9.49 -3.70 -2.64
N PRO A 156 -10.58 -4.20 -2.03
CA PRO A 156 -10.64 -5.58 -1.54
C PRO A 156 -10.64 -6.61 -2.69
N THR A 157 -11.25 -6.29 -3.84
CA THR A 157 -11.24 -7.19 -5.00
C THR A 157 -9.82 -7.40 -5.53
N ALA A 158 -9.04 -6.33 -5.65
CA ALA A 158 -7.64 -6.42 -6.05
C ALA A 158 -6.79 -7.14 -5.00
N GLY A 159 -7.04 -6.91 -3.70
CA GLY A 159 -6.40 -7.64 -2.61
C GLY A 159 -6.68 -9.14 -2.67
N PHE A 160 -7.94 -9.52 -2.91
CA PHE A 160 -8.34 -10.92 -3.08
C PHE A 160 -7.63 -11.57 -4.30
N ALA A 161 -7.66 -10.90 -5.46
CA ALA A 161 -6.95 -11.40 -6.65
C ALA A 161 -5.44 -11.55 -6.40
N GLY A 162 -4.83 -10.57 -5.74
CA GLY A 162 -3.42 -10.65 -5.33
C GLY A 162 -3.12 -11.79 -4.36
N SER A 163 -4.05 -12.09 -3.44
CA SER A 163 -3.92 -13.22 -2.52
C SER A 163 -3.96 -14.57 -3.25
N LEU A 164 -4.84 -14.71 -4.23
CA LEU A 164 -4.87 -15.90 -5.07
C LEU A 164 -3.54 -16.08 -5.82
N ILE A 165 -3.06 -15.03 -6.48
CA ILE A 165 -1.77 -15.06 -7.17
C ILE A 165 -0.64 -15.42 -6.19
N GLY A 166 -0.56 -14.75 -5.04
CA GLY A 166 0.44 -15.01 -4.01
C GLY A 166 0.40 -16.43 -3.45
N GLY A 167 -0.80 -17.02 -3.34
CA GLY A 167 -1.00 -18.39 -2.89
C GLY A 167 -0.58 -19.46 -3.91
N PHE A 168 -0.78 -19.19 -5.21
CA PHE A 168 -0.38 -20.13 -6.28
C PHE A 168 1.11 -20.05 -6.65
N LEU A 169 1.74 -18.88 -6.47
CA LEU A 169 3.14 -18.66 -6.84
C LEU A 169 4.13 -19.73 -6.27
N PRO A 170 4.08 -20.11 -4.97
CA PRO A 170 4.99 -21.08 -4.43
C PRO A 170 4.87 -22.47 -5.10
N GLY A 171 3.66 -22.84 -5.53
CA GLY A 171 3.42 -24.12 -6.22
C GLY A 171 3.96 -24.18 -7.65
N LEU A 172 4.25 -23.02 -8.27
CA LEU A 172 4.86 -22.96 -9.61
C LEU A 172 6.38 -23.15 -9.58
N PHE A 173 7.01 -22.99 -8.40
CA PHE A 173 8.46 -23.04 -8.19
C PHE A 173 8.89 -24.16 -7.23
N ALA A 174 7.95 -25.00 -6.82
CA ALA A 174 8.20 -26.21 -6.02
C ALA A 174 8.33 -27.42 -6.93
#